data_6d1ffeed20a2dedc86e433af89206475
#
_entry.id   6d1ffeed20a2dedc86e433af89206475
#
_cell.length_a   1.000
_cell.length_b   1.000
_cell.length_c   1.000
_cell.angle_alpha   90.00
_cell.angle_beta   90.00
_cell.angle_gamma   90.00
#
_symmetry.space_group_name_H-M   'P 1'
#
loop_
_entity.id
_entity.type
_entity.pdbx_description
1 polymer ?
#
loop_
_entity_poly.entity_id
_entity_poly.type
_entity_poly.pdbx_seq_one_letter_code
_entity_poly.pdbx_strand_id
1 'polypeptide(L)'
;FYTSGSTGKPKGTVHTQGSLWWTAELYGKAVLGLTDKDVCFSAAKLYFAYGLGNSLTFPLSVGATVVLMAERPTPDATFERWTRHQPTVFFGAPTGFAGMLASPRLPSRNAVALRMCSSAGEALPAEIAQRFKDHFGCDIIDGIGSTEMLHIFLSNRPGDVRYGTTGKPVPGYEISLRGEDGSEVLQGEIGDLYIQGPSAARMYWNTR
;
A
#
# COMPACT_ATOMS: atom_id res chain seq x y z
N PHE A 1 -9.14 14.24 -1.41
CA PHE A 1 -9.10 13.12 -2.34
C PHE A 1 -10.51 12.66 -2.71
N TYR A 2 -10.65 12.04 -3.88
CA TYR A 2 -11.92 11.44 -4.29
C TYR A 2 -11.84 9.92 -4.17
N THR A 3 -12.87 9.31 -3.54
CA THR A 3 -13.09 7.87 -3.54
C THR A 3 -14.11 7.52 -4.61
N SER A 4 -13.94 6.37 -5.29
CA SER A 4 -14.86 5.92 -6.33
C SER A 4 -16.27 5.60 -5.80
N GLY A 5 -16.40 5.35 -4.49
CA GLY A 5 -17.67 5.02 -3.82
C GLY A 5 -18.34 3.76 -4.39
N SER A 6 -18.82 2.88 -3.55
CA SER A 6 -19.58 1.69 -3.95
C SER A 6 -20.98 2.01 -4.53
N THR A 7 -21.44 3.25 -4.40
CA THR A 7 -22.82 3.66 -4.67
C THR A 7 -22.99 4.66 -5.82
N GLY A 8 -21.99 4.85 -6.70
CA GLY A 8 -22.13 5.68 -7.90
C GLY A 8 -21.15 6.83 -8.03
N LYS A 9 -21.55 8.08 -7.76
CA LYS A 9 -20.71 9.26 -8.00
C LYS A 9 -19.52 9.33 -7.02
N PRO A 10 -18.30 9.72 -7.50
CA PRO A 10 -17.15 9.92 -6.63
C PRO A 10 -17.44 10.92 -5.50
N LYS A 11 -16.99 10.60 -4.28
CA LYS A 11 -17.13 11.45 -3.10
C LYS A 11 -15.77 12.04 -2.73
N GLY A 12 -15.72 13.33 -2.41
CA GLY A 12 -14.51 13.98 -1.93
C GLY A 12 -14.30 13.75 -0.44
N THR A 13 -13.23 13.09 -0.03
CA THR A 13 -12.84 12.93 1.38
C THR A 13 -12.08 14.16 1.86
N VAL A 14 -12.48 14.70 3.02
CA VAL A 14 -11.83 15.86 3.65
C VAL A 14 -10.90 15.37 4.76
N HIS A 15 -9.59 15.57 4.55
CA HIS A 15 -8.54 15.24 5.51
C HIS A 15 -7.95 16.48 6.16
N THR A 16 -7.31 16.30 7.30
CA THR A 16 -6.48 17.33 7.93
C THR A 16 -5.02 17.20 7.47
N GLN A 17 -4.22 18.24 7.65
CA GLN A 17 -2.76 18.17 7.43
C GLN A 17 -2.11 17.08 8.30
N GLY A 18 -2.63 16.87 9.52
CA GLY A 18 -2.17 15.81 10.42
C GLY A 18 -2.35 14.40 9.87
N SER A 19 -3.35 14.16 8.99
CA SER A 19 -3.55 12.83 8.40
C SER A 19 -2.36 12.39 7.56
N LEU A 20 -1.69 13.31 6.85
CA LEU A 20 -0.47 13.04 6.07
C LEU A 20 0.68 12.60 6.98
N TRP A 21 0.85 13.30 8.10
CA TRP A 21 1.89 13.00 9.09
C TRP A 21 1.64 11.65 9.77
N TRP A 22 0.41 11.38 10.22
CA TRP A 22 0.07 10.13 10.87
C TRP A 22 0.30 8.90 9.99
N THR A 23 -0.07 8.95 8.71
CA THR A 23 0.17 7.82 7.80
C THR A 23 1.67 7.60 7.56
N ALA A 24 2.47 8.65 7.50
CA ALA A 24 3.92 8.54 7.38
C ALA A 24 4.57 7.93 8.63
N GLU A 25 4.17 8.40 9.84
CA GLU A 25 4.73 7.88 11.10
C GLU A 25 4.33 6.42 11.36
N LEU A 26 3.02 6.12 11.23
CA LEU A 26 2.49 4.84 11.68
C LEU A 26 2.68 3.73 10.64
N TYR A 27 2.62 4.05 9.34
CA TYR A 27 2.81 3.05 8.30
C TYR A 27 4.19 3.15 7.65
N GLY A 28 4.57 4.31 7.13
CA GLY A 28 5.85 4.50 6.45
C GLY A 28 7.05 4.16 7.31
N LYS A 29 7.10 4.70 8.54
CA LYS A 29 8.21 4.47 9.47
C LYS A 29 8.01 3.21 10.32
N ALA A 30 6.89 3.11 11.04
CA ALA A 30 6.73 2.05 12.05
C ALA A 30 6.47 0.67 11.45
N VAL A 31 5.82 0.55 10.28
CA VAL A 31 5.55 -0.74 9.62
C VAL A 31 6.57 -1.03 8.53
N LEU A 32 6.76 -0.13 7.56
CA LEU A 32 7.67 -0.37 6.43
C LEU A 32 9.15 -0.15 6.79
N GLY A 33 9.44 0.54 7.89
CA GLY A 33 10.81 0.84 8.30
C GLY A 33 11.58 1.65 7.26
N LEU A 34 10.93 2.65 6.65
CA LEU A 34 11.59 3.51 5.67
C LEU A 34 12.63 4.39 6.36
N THR A 35 13.74 4.61 5.67
CA THR A 35 14.87 5.43 6.10
C THR A 35 15.34 6.36 4.97
N ASP A 36 16.23 7.28 5.29
CA ASP A 36 16.91 8.16 4.34
C ASP A 36 17.75 7.43 3.27
N LYS A 37 18.09 6.17 3.52
CA LYS A 37 18.85 5.33 2.58
C LYS A 37 17.97 4.67 1.52
N ASP A 38 16.66 4.75 1.66
CA ASP A 38 15.75 4.11 0.72
C ASP A 38 15.57 4.93 -0.55
N VAL A 39 15.36 4.21 -1.64
CA VAL A 39 14.89 4.74 -2.91
C VAL A 39 13.49 4.18 -3.14
N CYS A 40 12.48 5.03 -3.02
CA CYS A 40 11.08 4.66 -3.13
C CYS A 40 10.57 4.83 -4.57
N PHE A 41 9.86 3.84 -5.08
CA PHE A 41 9.20 3.90 -6.38
C PHE A 41 7.78 3.33 -6.29
N SER A 42 6.79 4.08 -6.76
CA SER A 42 5.38 3.68 -6.77
C SER A 42 4.81 3.65 -8.18
N ALA A 43 4.13 2.55 -8.52
CA ALA A 43 3.33 2.46 -9.73
C ALA A 43 2.05 3.32 -9.64
N ALA A 44 1.50 3.49 -8.43
CA ALA A 44 0.35 4.34 -8.18
C ALA A 44 0.73 5.83 -8.29
N LYS A 45 -0.12 6.61 -8.94
CA LYS A 45 0.10 8.04 -9.18
C LYS A 45 -0.20 8.88 -7.94
N LEU A 46 0.42 10.07 -7.85
CA LEU A 46 0.27 11.01 -6.72
C LEU A 46 -1.16 11.45 -6.43
N TYR A 47 -2.06 11.40 -7.41
CA TYR A 47 -3.46 11.75 -7.21
C TYR A 47 -4.30 10.65 -6.53
N PHE A 48 -3.75 9.45 -6.36
CA PHE A 48 -4.31 8.42 -5.48
C PHE A 48 -3.74 8.53 -4.08
N ALA A 49 -4.54 8.26 -3.06
CA ALA A 49 -4.09 8.28 -1.66
C ALA A 49 -2.89 7.35 -1.43
N TYR A 50 -2.92 6.13 -2.00
CA TYR A 50 -1.81 5.17 -1.95
C TYR A 50 -0.53 5.74 -2.59
N GLY A 51 -0.65 6.32 -3.79
CA GLY A 51 0.51 6.91 -4.49
C GLY A 51 1.06 8.16 -3.80
N LEU A 52 0.20 8.99 -3.17
CA LEU A 52 0.62 10.16 -2.40
C LEU A 52 1.51 9.76 -1.22
N GLY A 53 1.07 8.78 -0.43
CA GLY A 53 1.86 8.25 0.68
C GLY A 53 3.22 7.76 0.18
N ASN A 54 3.19 6.85 -0.76
CA ASN A 54 4.36 6.10 -1.23
C ASN A 54 5.40 6.96 -1.97
N SER A 55 4.97 8.01 -2.69
CA SER A 55 5.85 8.83 -3.52
C SER A 55 6.07 10.25 -3.02
N LEU A 56 5.41 10.66 -1.94
CA LEU A 56 5.57 12.01 -1.40
C LEU A 56 5.73 11.98 0.11
N THR A 57 4.67 11.67 0.88
CA THR A 57 4.66 11.93 2.31
C THR A 57 5.60 11.00 3.08
N PHE A 58 5.66 9.72 2.74
CA PHE A 58 6.53 8.76 3.42
C PHE A 58 8.01 9.01 3.15
N PRO A 59 8.46 9.05 1.87
CA PRO A 59 9.87 9.30 1.60
C PRO A 59 10.34 10.67 2.11
N LEU A 60 9.54 11.74 1.95
CA LEU A 60 9.91 13.06 2.48
C LEU A 60 10.03 13.06 4.02
N SER A 61 9.20 12.29 4.73
CA SER A 61 9.24 12.23 6.20
C SER A 61 10.53 11.63 6.77
N VAL A 62 11.29 10.91 5.96
CA VAL A 62 12.55 10.25 6.33
C VAL A 62 13.76 10.73 5.53
N GLY A 63 13.57 11.63 4.56
CA GLY A 63 14.63 12.09 3.67
C GLY A 63 15.05 11.09 2.59
N ALA A 64 14.19 10.12 2.24
CA ALA A 64 14.44 9.13 1.22
C ALA A 64 14.35 9.70 -0.20
N THR A 65 15.00 9.03 -1.15
CA THR A 65 14.91 9.36 -2.58
C THR A 65 13.61 8.81 -3.18
N VAL A 66 13.05 9.53 -4.16
CA VAL A 66 11.84 9.12 -4.86
C VAL A 66 12.09 9.01 -6.36
N VAL A 67 11.65 7.92 -6.96
CA VAL A 67 11.55 7.75 -8.41
C VAL A 67 10.09 7.98 -8.83
N LEU A 68 9.88 8.95 -9.70
CA LEU A 68 8.55 9.26 -10.27
C LEU A 68 8.43 8.73 -11.69
N MET A 69 7.23 8.32 -12.07
CA MET A 69 6.91 7.83 -13.39
C MET A 69 5.63 8.51 -13.89
N ALA A 70 5.73 9.31 -14.95
CA ALA A 70 4.58 10.03 -15.52
C ALA A 70 3.69 9.11 -16.36
N GLU A 71 4.30 8.20 -17.14
CA GLU A 71 3.60 7.27 -18.04
C GLU A 71 2.89 6.13 -17.30
N ARG A 72 2.11 5.35 -18.05
CA ARG A 72 1.40 4.18 -17.52
C ARG A 72 2.40 3.14 -16.98
N PRO A 73 2.16 2.53 -15.81
CA PRO A 73 3.04 1.52 -15.21
C PRO A 73 2.90 0.16 -15.93
N THR A 74 3.53 0.03 -17.10
CA THR A 74 3.70 -1.27 -17.76
C THR A 74 4.85 -2.04 -17.11
N PRO A 75 4.93 -3.38 -17.26
CA PRO A 75 6.08 -4.15 -16.80
C PRO A 75 7.41 -3.56 -17.28
N ASP A 76 7.52 -3.25 -18.57
CA ASP A 76 8.76 -2.73 -19.16
C ASP A 76 9.17 -1.38 -18.60
N ALA A 77 8.23 -0.44 -18.49
CA ALA A 77 8.50 0.86 -17.90
C ALA A 77 8.89 0.75 -16.42
N THR A 78 8.34 -0.23 -15.70
CA THR A 78 8.71 -0.53 -14.32
C THR A 78 10.11 -1.12 -14.25
N PHE A 79 10.45 -2.10 -15.10
CA PHE A 79 11.77 -2.74 -15.13
C PHE A 79 12.89 -1.76 -15.52
N GLU A 80 12.61 -0.84 -16.44
CA GLU A 80 13.56 0.23 -16.79
C GLU A 80 13.90 1.07 -15.53
N ARG A 81 12.91 1.45 -14.71
CA ARG A 81 13.17 2.19 -13.46
C ARG A 81 13.90 1.33 -12.43
N TRP A 82 13.54 0.07 -12.31
CA TRP A 82 14.22 -0.84 -11.38
C TRP A 82 15.70 -1.00 -11.71
N THR A 83 16.03 -1.21 -12.97
CA THR A 83 17.42 -1.40 -13.41
C THR A 83 18.21 -0.10 -13.43
N ARG A 84 17.58 1.02 -13.80
CA ARG A 84 18.24 2.32 -13.92
C ARG A 84 18.43 3.04 -12.60
N HIS A 85 17.39 3.06 -11.75
CA HIS A 85 17.35 3.85 -10.52
C HIS A 85 17.52 3.02 -9.25
N GLN A 86 17.55 1.70 -9.37
CA GLN A 86 17.79 0.78 -8.26
C GLN A 86 16.91 1.05 -7.02
N PRO A 87 15.57 1.15 -7.17
CA PRO A 87 14.72 1.36 -6.00
C PRO A 87 14.86 0.21 -5.01
N THR A 88 14.90 0.56 -3.72
CA THR A 88 14.94 -0.40 -2.62
C THR A 88 13.56 -0.82 -2.16
N VAL A 89 12.58 0.07 -2.35
CA VAL A 89 11.18 -0.18 -2.00
C VAL A 89 10.28 0.14 -3.19
N PHE A 90 9.49 -0.87 -3.60
CA PHE A 90 8.52 -0.72 -4.68
C PHE A 90 7.09 -0.89 -4.17
N PHE A 91 6.21 0.01 -4.60
CA PHE A 91 4.79 0.00 -4.26
C PHE A 91 3.97 -0.29 -5.51
N GLY A 92 3.26 -1.41 -5.50
CA GLY A 92 2.46 -1.89 -6.63
C GLY A 92 1.06 -2.33 -6.22
N ALA A 93 0.38 -2.96 -7.17
CA ALA A 93 -0.90 -3.66 -6.96
C ALA A 93 -0.77 -5.11 -7.43
N PRO A 94 -1.58 -6.05 -6.92
CA PRO A 94 -1.52 -7.47 -7.25
C PRO A 94 -1.51 -7.75 -8.74
N THR A 95 -2.41 -7.11 -9.51
CA THR A 95 -2.45 -7.24 -10.98
C THR A 95 -1.13 -6.82 -11.63
N GLY A 96 -0.47 -5.77 -11.11
CA GLY A 96 0.84 -5.33 -11.59
C GLY A 96 1.93 -6.35 -11.32
N PHE A 97 1.99 -6.93 -10.12
CA PHE A 97 2.94 -8.00 -9.78
C PHE A 97 2.75 -9.24 -10.65
N ALA A 98 1.50 -9.67 -10.89
CA ALA A 98 1.20 -10.78 -11.78
C ALA A 98 1.67 -10.50 -13.20
N GLY A 99 1.42 -9.31 -13.74
CA GLY A 99 1.86 -8.90 -15.07
C GLY A 99 3.39 -8.85 -15.21
N MET A 100 4.08 -8.37 -14.18
CA MET A 100 5.55 -8.37 -14.15
C MET A 100 6.12 -9.79 -14.16
N LEU A 101 5.58 -10.70 -13.32
CA LEU A 101 6.02 -12.11 -13.27
C LEU A 101 5.73 -12.89 -14.56
N ALA A 102 4.75 -12.49 -15.35
CA ALA A 102 4.44 -13.09 -16.64
C ALA A 102 5.26 -12.52 -17.80
N SER A 103 6.01 -11.44 -17.58
CA SER A 103 6.78 -10.79 -18.64
C SER A 103 8.03 -11.58 -19.01
N PRO A 104 8.29 -11.82 -20.31
CA PRO A 104 9.53 -12.46 -20.75
C PRO A 104 10.78 -11.58 -20.52
N ARG A 105 10.60 -10.30 -20.15
CA ARG A 105 11.67 -9.34 -19.85
C ARG A 105 11.88 -9.12 -18.34
N LEU A 106 11.32 -10.01 -17.50
CA LEU A 106 11.50 -9.94 -16.05
C LEU A 106 13.01 -9.89 -15.71
N PRO A 107 13.51 -8.86 -15.02
CA PRO A 107 14.93 -8.77 -14.68
C PRO A 107 15.32 -9.85 -13.66
N SER A 108 16.57 -10.25 -13.68
CA SER A 108 17.11 -11.16 -12.67
C SER A 108 17.21 -10.44 -11.31
N ARG A 109 17.24 -11.21 -10.22
CA ARG A 109 17.41 -10.71 -8.86
C ARG A 109 18.61 -9.77 -8.72
N ASN A 110 19.73 -10.11 -9.35
CA ASN A 110 20.98 -9.33 -9.25
C ASN A 110 20.96 -8.01 -10.05
N ALA A 111 19.95 -7.82 -10.91
CA ALA A 111 19.80 -6.60 -11.68
C ALA A 111 19.03 -5.50 -10.94
N VAL A 112 18.50 -5.77 -9.74
CA VAL A 112 17.65 -4.87 -8.97
C VAL A 112 18.08 -4.80 -7.51
N ALA A 113 17.75 -3.69 -6.82
CA ALA A 113 18.12 -3.48 -5.42
C ALA A 113 16.93 -3.63 -4.45
N LEU A 114 15.84 -4.29 -4.88
CA LEU A 114 14.63 -4.42 -4.08
C LEU A 114 14.90 -5.15 -2.75
N ARG A 115 14.63 -4.48 -1.63
CA ARG A 115 14.63 -5.09 -0.30
C ARG A 115 13.22 -5.48 0.17
N MET A 116 12.21 -4.81 -0.38
CA MET A 116 10.80 -4.98 -0.01
C MET A 116 9.91 -4.42 -1.10
N CYS A 117 8.73 -5.02 -1.26
CA CYS A 117 7.63 -4.42 -2.00
C CYS A 117 6.40 -4.26 -1.09
N SER A 118 5.52 -3.33 -1.42
CA SER A 118 4.20 -3.22 -0.79
C SER A 118 3.11 -3.38 -1.85
N SER A 119 2.01 -4.00 -1.45
CA SER A 119 0.84 -4.23 -2.29
C SER A 119 -0.41 -3.72 -1.60
N ALA A 120 -1.32 -3.12 -2.35
CA ALA A 120 -2.65 -2.74 -1.89
C ALA A 120 -3.61 -2.54 -3.08
N GLY A 121 -4.91 -2.37 -2.75
CA GLY A 121 -5.98 -2.07 -3.69
C GLY A 121 -6.78 -3.29 -4.12
N GLU A 122 -6.19 -4.47 -4.07
CA GLU A 122 -6.81 -5.76 -4.38
C GLU A 122 -6.24 -6.80 -3.40
N ALA A 123 -6.90 -7.95 -3.25
CA ALA A 123 -6.33 -9.05 -2.48
C ALA A 123 -5.14 -9.66 -3.22
N LEU A 124 -3.98 -9.75 -2.58
CA LEU A 124 -2.78 -10.35 -3.15
C LEU A 124 -2.87 -11.89 -3.10
N PRO A 125 -2.92 -12.59 -4.25
CA PRO A 125 -2.89 -14.05 -4.24
C PRO A 125 -1.56 -14.56 -3.66
N ALA A 126 -1.66 -15.53 -2.73
CA ALA A 126 -0.48 -16.10 -2.06
C ALA A 126 0.55 -16.68 -3.06
N GLU A 127 0.07 -17.28 -4.16
CA GLU A 127 0.94 -17.81 -5.22
C GLU A 127 1.78 -16.70 -5.90
N ILE A 128 1.18 -15.55 -6.19
CA ILE A 128 1.89 -14.42 -6.80
C ILE A 128 2.97 -13.90 -5.83
N ALA A 129 2.62 -13.74 -4.56
CA ALA A 129 3.57 -13.30 -3.55
C ALA A 129 4.74 -14.28 -3.39
N GLN A 130 4.45 -15.58 -3.33
CA GLN A 130 5.48 -16.61 -3.21
C GLN A 130 6.40 -16.64 -4.43
N ARG A 131 5.86 -16.63 -5.65
CA ARG A 131 6.66 -16.61 -6.89
C ARG A 131 7.55 -15.35 -6.97
N PHE A 132 7.04 -14.21 -6.50
CA PHE A 132 7.82 -12.98 -6.45
C PHE A 132 8.99 -13.10 -5.47
N LYS A 133 8.73 -13.62 -4.27
CA LYS A 133 9.76 -13.89 -3.26
C LYS A 133 10.81 -14.89 -3.76
N ASP A 134 10.39 -15.97 -4.40
CA ASP A 134 11.30 -16.98 -4.94
C ASP A 134 12.24 -16.38 -5.99
N HIS A 135 11.73 -15.47 -6.82
CA HIS A 135 12.51 -14.84 -7.88
C HIS A 135 13.42 -13.72 -7.36
N PHE A 136 12.89 -12.78 -6.56
CA PHE A 136 13.64 -11.59 -6.14
C PHE A 136 14.26 -11.70 -4.74
N GLY A 137 13.80 -12.63 -3.91
CA GLY A 137 14.28 -12.83 -2.55
C GLY A 137 13.78 -11.80 -1.54
N CYS A 138 12.76 -11.01 -1.90
CA CYS A 138 12.12 -10.05 -1.00
C CYS A 138 10.61 -10.28 -0.93
N ASP A 139 10.03 -9.92 0.22
CA ASP A 139 8.60 -10.07 0.46
C ASP A 139 7.78 -8.95 -0.19
N ILE A 140 6.53 -9.27 -0.55
CA ILE A 140 5.49 -8.28 -0.82
C ILE A 140 4.66 -8.13 0.46
N ILE A 141 4.71 -6.95 1.05
CA ILE A 141 3.94 -6.57 2.23
C ILE A 141 2.55 -6.15 1.77
N ASP A 142 1.59 -7.08 1.84
CA ASP A 142 0.22 -6.80 1.45
C ASP A 142 -0.54 -6.12 2.57
N GLY A 143 -1.43 -5.19 2.22
CA GLY A 143 -2.23 -4.46 3.17
C GLY A 143 -3.52 -3.93 2.57
N ILE A 144 -4.47 -3.60 3.44
CA ILE A 144 -5.72 -2.94 3.07
C ILE A 144 -5.73 -1.50 3.60
N GLY A 145 -6.19 -0.60 2.74
CA GLY A 145 -6.38 0.80 3.04
C GLY A 145 -7.59 1.36 2.33
N SER A 146 -7.91 2.60 2.63
CA SER A 146 -8.97 3.32 1.94
C SER A 146 -8.62 4.81 1.79
N THR A 147 -9.35 5.49 0.91
CA THR A 147 -9.20 6.95 0.77
C THR A 147 -9.68 7.67 2.03
N GLU A 148 -10.66 7.12 2.73
CA GLU A 148 -11.21 7.64 3.98
C GLU A 148 -10.20 7.58 5.13
N MET A 149 -9.32 6.58 5.14
CA MET A 149 -8.21 6.45 6.09
C MET A 149 -6.91 7.04 5.55
N LEU A 150 -6.93 7.59 4.36
CA LEU A 150 -5.82 8.18 3.60
C LEU A 150 -4.77 7.17 3.12
N HIS A 151 -4.57 6.06 3.80
CA HIS A 151 -3.62 5.02 3.44
C HIS A 151 -3.98 3.67 4.06
N ILE A 152 -3.00 2.76 4.14
CA ILE A 152 -3.13 1.42 4.72
C ILE A 152 -3.29 1.50 6.25
N PHE A 153 -4.22 0.73 6.78
CA PHE A 153 -4.53 0.62 8.22
C PHE A 153 -4.46 -0.83 8.74
N LEU A 154 -4.45 -1.83 7.85
CA LEU A 154 -4.11 -3.23 8.12
C LEU A 154 -2.99 -3.64 7.19
N SER A 155 -1.95 -4.32 7.70
CA SER A 155 -0.79 -4.72 6.89
C SER A 155 -0.08 -5.92 7.43
N ASN A 156 0.47 -6.74 6.56
CA ASN A 156 1.60 -7.59 6.87
C ASN A 156 2.81 -6.71 7.28
N ARG A 157 3.83 -7.32 7.87
CA ARG A 157 5.03 -6.60 8.32
C ARG A 157 6.29 -7.29 7.82
N PRO A 158 7.37 -6.56 7.53
CA PRO A 158 8.66 -7.18 7.26
C PRO A 158 9.04 -8.15 8.38
N GLY A 159 9.42 -9.39 8.01
CA GLY A 159 9.74 -10.45 8.96
C GLY A 159 8.55 -11.20 9.58
N ASP A 160 7.31 -10.74 9.36
CA ASP A 160 6.07 -11.38 9.83
C ASP A 160 5.00 -11.33 8.72
N VAL A 161 5.32 -11.93 7.56
CA VAL A 161 4.44 -11.96 6.40
C VAL A 161 3.67 -13.27 6.37
N ARG A 162 2.35 -13.17 6.27
CA ARG A 162 1.45 -14.30 6.04
C ARG A 162 0.70 -14.08 4.73
N TYR A 163 1.14 -14.72 3.66
CA TYR A 163 0.50 -14.61 2.36
C TYR A 163 -0.95 -15.09 2.38
N GLY A 164 -1.81 -14.41 1.61
CA GLY A 164 -3.24 -14.67 1.61
C GLY A 164 -4.01 -13.97 2.75
N THR A 165 -3.32 -13.10 3.50
CA THR A 165 -3.94 -12.24 4.54
C THR A 165 -3.48 -10.80 4.39
N THR A 166 -4.29 -9.85 4.86
CA THR A 166 -3.94 -8.43 4.94
C THR A 166 -3.16 -8.07 6.22
N GLY A 167 -2.79 -9.05 7.03
CA GLY A 167 -1.95 -8.87 8.22
C GLY A 167 -2.68 -8.39 9.47
N LYS A 168 -2.08 -7.44 10.18
CA LYS A 168 -2.50 -6.95 11.50
C LYS A 168 -2.77 -5.44 11.43
N PRO A 169 -3.52 -4.87 12.40
CA PRO A 169 -3.70 -3.42 12.50
C PRO A 169 -2.35 -2.69 12.49
N VAL A 170 -2.26 -1.63 11.70
CA VAL A 170 -1.16 -0.67 11.78
C VAL A 170 -1.20 -0.01 13.16
N PRO A 171 -0.06 0.24 13.83
CA PRO A 171 -0.06 0.90 15.14
C PRO A 171 -0.89 2.18 15.13
N GLY A 172 -1.72 2.38 16.18
CA GLY A 172 -2.60 3.55 16.30
C GLY A 172 -3.96 3.42 15.59
N TYR A 173 -4.22 2.30 14.92
CA TYR A 173 -5.54 1.98 14.38
C TYR A 173 -6.19 0.87 15.17
N GLU A 174 -7.49 1.05 15.44
CA GLU A 174 -8.36 0.06 16.06
C GLU A 174 -9.29 -0.52 15.01
N ILE A 175 -9.49 -1.82 15.06
CA ILE A 175 -10.26 -2.58 14.08
C ILE A 175 -11.26 -3.46 14.84
N SER A 176 -12.52 -3.46 14.40
CA SER A 176 -13.49 -4.47 14.82
C SER A 176 -14.27 -5.00 13.61
N LEU A 177 -14.62 -6.27 13.67
CA LEU A 177 -15.52 -6.91 12.72
C LEU A 177 -16.88 -7.07 13.39
N ARG A 178 -17.96 -6.59 12.76
CA ARG A 178 -19.28 -6.59 13.35
C ARG A 178 -20.31 -7.24 12.42
N GLY A 179 -21.21 -7.98 13.03
CA GLY A 179 -22.36 -8.54 12.35
C GLY A 179 -23.44 -7.49 12.04
N GLU A 180 -24.52 -7.90 11.38
CA GLU A 180 -25.65 -7.04 11.04
C GLU A 180 -26.33 -6.41 12.25
N ASP A 181 -26.27 -7.06 13.41
CA ASP A 181 -26.80 -6.57 14.69
C ASP A 181 -25.85 -5.58 15.40
N GLY A 182 -24.67 -5.31 14.83
CA GLY A 182 -23.65 -4.43 15.36
C GLY A 182 -22.77 -5.05 16.46
N SER A 183 -23.01 -6.30 16.86
CA SER A 183 -22.15 -7.04 17.78
C SER A 183 -20.84 -7.48 17.11
N GLU A 184 -19.77 -7.65 17.90
CA GLU A 184 -18.54 -8.24 17.38
C GLU A 184 -18.75 -9.71 16.98
N VAL A 185 -18.26 -10.07 15.78
CA VAL A 185 -18.34 -11.45 15.29
C VAL A 185 -17.28 -12.32 15.97
N LEU A 186 -17.55 -13.64 16.05
CA LEU A 186 -16.60 -14.59 16.57
C LEU A 186 -15.43 -14.81 15.59
N GLN A 187 -14.32 -15.32 16.11
CA GLN A 187 -13.16 -15.63 15.28
C GLN A 187 -13.50 -16.65 14.20
N GLY A 188 -13.25 -16.28 12.93
CA GLY A 188 -13.54 -17.09 11.74
C GLY A 188 -14.85 -16.75 11.06
N GLU A 189 -15.65 -15.86 11.63
CA GLU A 189 -16.89 -15.36 11.01
C GLU A 189 -16.61 -14.12 10.15
N ILE A 190 -17.52 -13.87 9.22
CA ILE A 190 -17.47 -12.68 8.35
C ILE A 190 -18.28 -11.56 8.99
N GLY A 191 -17.73 -10.34 8.96
CA GLY A 191 -18.39 -9.14 9.47
C GLY A 191 -17.99 -7.90 8.71
N ASP A 192 -18.73 -6.81 8.93
CA ASP A 192 -18.39 -5.48 8.45
C ASP A 192 -17.17 -4.95 9.18
N LEU A 193 -16.25 -4.38 8.42
CA LEU A 193 -14.98 -3.86 8.93
C LEU A 193 -15.15 -2.42 9.44
N TYR A 194 -15.03 -2.24 10.74
CA TYR A 194 -15.02 -0.93 11.41
C TYR A 194 -13.59 -0.55 11.75
N ILE A 195 -13.25 0.72 11.45
CA ILE A 195 -11.89 1.22 11.60
C ILE A 195 -11.93 2.57 12.30
N GLN A 196 -11.08 2.71 13.31
CA GLN A 196 -10.81 3.98 13.97
C GLN A 196 -9.31 4.26 13.93
N GLY A 197 -8.92 5.52 13.67
CA GLY A 197 -7.51 5.90 13.65
C GLY A 197 -7.31 7.38 13.37
N PRO A 198 -6.09 7.89 13.60
CA PRO A 198 -5.81 9.32 13.60
C PRO A 198 -5.83 9.97 12.21
N SER A 199 -5.75 9.17 11.14
CA SER A 199 -5.81 9.66 9.75
C SER A 199 -7.21 9.63 9.15
N ALA A 200 -8.24 9.23 9.91
CA ALA A 200 -9.60 9.17 9.40
C ALA A 200 -10.08 10.52 8.83
N ALA A 201 -10.75 10.46 7.68
CA ALA A 201 -11.36 11.62 7.06
C ALA A 201 -12.40 12.25 8.01
N ARG A 202 -12.50 13.56 8.00
CA ARG A 202 -13.44 14.31 8.83
C ARG A 202 -14.87 14.18 8.32
N MET A 203 -15.04 14.15 7.00
CA MET A 203 -16.33 14.08 6.32
C MET A 203 -16.15 13.85 4.83
N TYR A 204 -17.23 13.60 4.13
CA TYR A 204 -17.30 13.77 2.69
C TYR A 204 -17.69 15.20 2.34
N TRP A 205 -17.03 15.78 1.35
CA TRP A 205 -17.30 17.14 0.87
C TRP A 205 -18.68 17.22 0.20
N ASN A 206 -19.48 18.20 0.60
CA ASN A 206 -20.84 18.43 0.09
C ASN A 206 -21.80 17.22 0.17
N THR A 207 -21.59 16.30 1.07
CA THR A 207 -22.52 15.20 1.35
C THR A 207 -23.17 15.46 2.70
N ARG A 208 -24.48 15.71 2.69
CA ARG A 208 -25.32 15.82 3.90
C ARG A 208 -25.96 14.47 4.19
#